data_3694f6d08ff0a3c263d2386e1053cd58
#
_entry.id   3694f6d08ff0a3c263d2386e1053cd58
#
_cell.length_a   1.000
_cell.length_b   1.000
_cell.length_c   1.000
_cell.angle_alpha   90.00
_cell.angle_beta   90.00
_cell.angle_gamma   90.00
#
_symmetry.space_group_name_H-M   'P 1'
#
loop_
_entity.id
_entity.type
_entity.pdbx_description
1 polymer ?
#
loop_
_entity_poly.entity_id
_entity_poly.type
_entity_poly.pdbx_seq_one_letter_code
_entity_poly.pdbx_strand_id
1 'polypeptide(L)'
;MVQSYKKKPQLQKSYDTIVIGSGMGGLATAAILSKEGQKVLVLEKHYTAGGFTHVFKRKGFEWDVGIHYIGEMQRETSILKKLFDYITDGKLKWADMGDVYDRIVIGDTHYDFKKGVGNFKKQMIAYFPEEEKAIHSYVELIFKAVKTSKNYYISKAISTVWSALFGKILKNPFYKFSDQTTYEVLSKLTTNETLIKVLTAQYGDYGLPPKQSSFAMHASVVRHYFDGGSFPIGGSSQIVKTIDPIITKAGGTILVSADVKNVIIENNTAVGVQMTDGTQFHAKNIVSNAGIMTTYNKLIPQ
;
A
#
# COMPACT_ATOMS: atom_id res chain seq x y z
N MET A 1 1.67 -21.75 -9.86
CA MET A 1 0.45 -21.02 -10.33
C MET A 1 -0.55 -20.94 -9.17
N VAL A 2 -1.23 -19.79 -9.04
CA VAL A 2 -2.33 -19.65 -8.09
C VAL A 2 -3.35 -20.78 -8.25
N GLN A 3 -3.71 -21.45 -7.16
CA GLN A 3 -4.60 -22.61 -7.15
C GLN A 3 -5.82 -22.37 -6.27
N SER A 4 -6.95 -22.96 -6.62
CA SER A 4 -8.13 -22.91 -5.76
C SER A 4 -8.08 -24.05 -4.72
N TYR A 5 -8.18 -23.70 -3.45
CA TYR A 5 -8.26 -24.66 -2.33
C TYR A 5 -9.45 -25.61 -2.47
N LYS A 6 -10.59 -25.12 -3.01
CA LYS A 6 -11.78 -25.95 -3.29
C LYS A 6 -11.54 -27.12 -4.23
N LYS A 7 -10.51 -27.05 -5.08
CA LYS A 7 -10.12 -28.14 -5.99
C LYS A 7 -9.27 -29.21 -5.30
N LYS A 8 -9.04 -29.09 -4.00
CA LYS A 8 -8.23 -30.01 -3.17
C LYS A 8 -6.89 -30.34 -3.82
N PRO A 9 -6.05 -29.31 -4.15
CA PRO A 9 -4.76 -29.57 -4.78
C PRO A 9 -3.89 -30.41 -3.84
N GLN A 10 -2.96 -31.17 -4.43
CA GLN A 10 -1.99 -31.90 -3.64
C GLN A 10 -1.00 -30.91 -3.00
N LEU A 11 -1.03 -30.80 -1.68
CA LEU A 11 -0.27 -29.83 -0.92
C LEU A 11 0.74 -30.51 0.00
N GLN A 12 1.81 -29.82 0.29
CA GLN A 12 2.72 -30.22 1.37
C GLN A 12 2.05 -30.01 2.73
N LYS A 13 2.39 -30.87 3.69
CA LYS A 13 1.85 -30.73 5.06
C LYS A 13 2.57 -29.63 5.88
N SER A 14 3.80 -29.29 5.52
CA SER A 14 4.60 -28.28 6.20
C SER A 14 5.27 -27.31 5.23
N TYR A 15 5.40 -26.07 5.69
CA TYR A 15 6.04 -24.96 5.02
C TYR A 15 7.02 -24.26 5.98
N ASP A 16 7.91 -23.42 5.46
CA ASP A 16 8.75 -22.59 6.33
C ASP A 16 7.94 -21.42 6.90
N THR A 17 7.10 -20.81 6.05
CA THR A 17 6.21 -19.70 6.45
C THR A 17 4.82 -19.87 5.84
N ILE A 18 3.78 -19.58 6.62
CA ILE A 18 2.41 -19.39 6.13
C ILE A 18 2.07 -17.91 6.20
N VAL A 19 1.55 -17.36 5.10
CA VAL A 19 1.07 -15.97 5.01
C VAL A 19 -0.45 -16.00 4.86
N ILE A 20 -1.18 -15.39 5.80
CA ILE A 20 -2.64 -15.29 5.78
C ILE A 20 -3.01 -13.97 5.10
N GLY A 21 -3.63 -14.06 3.92
CA GLY A 21 -4.03 -12.93 3.09
C GLY A 21 -3.03 -12.60 1.98
N SER A 22 -3.53 -12.48 0.76
CA SER A 22 -2.77 -12.18 -0.46
C SER A 22 -2.85 -10.72 -0.90
N GLY A 23 -3.15 -9.79 0.01
CA GLY A 23 -2.99 -8.36 -0.28
C GLY A 23 -1.52 -8.03 -0.54
N MET A 24 -1.21 -6.81 -1.01
CA MET A 24 0.17 -6.43 -1.41
C MET A 24 1.21 -6.69 -0.32
N GLY A 25 0.90 -6.42 0.95
CA GLY A 25 1.82 -6.71 2.06
C GLY A 25 2.13 -8.20 2.19
N GLY A 26 1.10 -9.06 2.09
CA GLY A 26 1.26 -10.52 2.14
C GLY A 26 2.03 -11.07 0.93
N LEU A 27 1.70 -10.63 -0.28
CA LEU A 27 2.40 -11.04 -1.50
C LEU A 27 3.87 -10.58 -1.51
N ALA A 28 4.14 -9.33 -1.12
CA ALA A 28 5.51 -8.83 -1.02
C ALA A 28 6.32 -9.62 0.00
N THR A 29 5.76 -9.88 1.19
CA THR A 29 6.40 -10.71 2.23
C THR A 29 6.67 -12.11 1.70
N ALA A 30 5.69 -12.75 1.06
CA ALA A 30 5.84 -14.09 0.52
C ALA A 30 6.93 -14.15 -0.57
N ALA A 31 6.95 -13.17 -1.48
CA ALA A 31 7.97 -13.11 -2.54
C ALA A 31 9.38 -12.91 -1.98
N ILE A 32 9.55 -12.01 -1.00
CA ILE A 32 10.85 -11.75 -0.34
C ILE A 32 11.34 -13.04 0.36
N LEU A 33 10.51 -13.65 1.19
CA LEU A 33 10.86 -14.88 1.89
C LEU A 33 11.17 -16.04 0.93
N SER A 34 10.43 -16.13 -0.18
CA SER A 34 10.69 -17.13 -1.22
C SER A 34 12.04 -16.90 -1.91
N LYS A 35 12.45 -15.65 -2.12
CA LYS A 35 13.79 -15.32 -2.65
C LYS A 35 14.91 -15.66 -1.67
N GLU A 36 14.61 -15.66 -0.38
CA GLU A 36 15.53 -16.14 0.68
C GLU A 36 15.47 -17.67 0.87
N GLY A 37 14.86 -18.40 -0.08
CA GLY A 37 14.84 -19.87 -0.11
C GLY A 37 13.76 -20.52 0.74
N GLN A 38 12.83 -19.76 1.33
CA GLN A 38 11.74 -20.32 2.12
C GLN A 38 10.61 -20.86 1.23
N LYS A 39 10.03 -21.97 1.62
CA LYS A 39 8.77 -22.49 1.07
C LYS A 39 7.60 -21.80 1.75
N VAL A 40 6.93 -20.90 1.03
CA VAL A 40 5.86 -20.07 1.55
C VAL A 40 4.50 -20.54 1.06
N LEU A 41 3.55 -20.75 1.99
CA LEU A 41 2.14 -20.96 1.67
C LEU A 41 1.37 -19.66 1.89
N VAL A 42 0.76 -19.12 0.83
CA VAL A 42 -0.15 -17.96 0.93
C VAL A 42 -1.59 -18.46 0.90
N LEU A 43 -2.38 -18.09 1.92
CA LEU A 43 -3.78 -18.48 2.07
C LEU A 43 -4.68 -17.26 1.93
N GLU A 44 -5.45 -17.23 0.83
CA GLU A 44 -6.37 -16.14 0.51
C GLU A 44 -7.81 -16.63 0.60
N LYS A 45 -8.59 -15.99 1.43
CA LYS A 45 -10.01 -16.31 1.62
C LYS A 45 -10.84 -16.01 0.37
N HIS A 46 -10.53 -14.93 -0.34
CA HIS A 46 -11.23 -14.54 -1.55
C HIS A 46 -10.97 -15.54 -2.70
N TYR A 47 -11.84 -15.57 -3.70
CA TYR A 47 -11.68 -16.43 -4.89
C TYR A 47 -10.57 -15.95 -5.84
N THR A 48 -10.02 -14.75 -5.64
CA THR A 48 -8.94 -14.15 -6.42
C THR A 48 -7.88 -13.58 -5.49
N ALA A 49 -6.60 -13.81 -5.79
CA ALA A 49 -5.48 -13.24 -5.06
C ALA A 49 -5.22 -11.78 -5.47
N GLY A 50 -4.60 -11.00 -4.57
CA GLY A 50 -4.15 -9.64 -4.82
C GLY A 50 -4.73 -8.60 -3.85
N GLY A 51 -5.73 -8.95 -3.02
CA GLY A 51 -6.42 -7.96 -2.20
C GLY A 51 -7.01 -6.85 -3.09
N PHE A 52 -6.79 -5.58 -2.80
CA PHE A 52 -7.27 -4.47 -3.65
C PHE A 52 -6.61 -4.38 -5.02
N THR A 53 -5.57 -5.15 -5.31
CA THR A 53 -4.97 -5.23 -6.65
C THR A 53 -5.56 -6.35 -7.52
N HIS A 54 -6.66 -7.00 -7.10
CA HIS A 54 -7.33 -7.96 -7.93
C HIS A 54 -8.26 -7.31 -8.95
N VAL A 55 -8.67 -8.08 -9.94
CA VAL A 55 -9.60 -7.67 -10.99
C VAL A 55 -10.85 -8.54 -10.97
N PHE A 56 -11.94 -8.02 -11.50
CA PHE A 56 -13.12 -8.81 -11.83
C PHE A 56 -13.50 -8.65 -13.30
N LYS A 57 -14.19 -9.66 -13.84
CA LYS A 57 -14.65 -9.64 -15.24
C LYS A 57 -16.18 -9.63 -15.30
N ARG A 58 -16.71 -8.78 -16.15
CA ARG A 58 -18.14 -8.71 -16.40
C ARG A 58 -18.40 -8.37 -17.87
N LYS A 59 -19.24 -9.16 -18.55
CA LYS A 59 -19.66 -8.93 -19.95
C LYS A 59 -18.47 -8.71 -20.90
N GLY A 60 -17.35 -9.46 -20.73
CA GLY A 60 -16.15 -9.36 -21.57
C GLY A 60 -15.18 -8.27 -21.19
N PHE A 61 -15.52 -7.38 -20.27
CA PHE A 61 -14.64 -6.33 -19.73
C PHE A 61 -13.96 -6.80 -18.45
N GLU A 62 -12.72 -6.35 -18.25
CA GLU A 62 -11.96 -6.51 -17.00
C GLU A 62 -11.88 -5.17 -16.27
N TRP A 63 -12.13 -5.19 -14.98
CA TRP A 63 -12.18 -4.03 -14.12
C TRP A 63 -11.23 -4.21 -12.94
N ASP A 64 -10.43 -3.20 -12.65
CA ASP A 64 -9.66 -3.14 -11.42
C ASP A 64 -10.57 -2.80 -10.23
N VAL A 65 -10.25 -3.35 -9.04
CA VAL A 65 -11.09 -3.17 -7.86
C VAL A 65 -10.68 -1.96 -7.04
N GLY A 66 -9.42 -1.84 -6.70
CA GLY A 66 -8.97 -0.80 -5.79
C GLY A 66 -7.68 -0.08 -6.18
N ILE A 67 -6.99 -0.53 -7.24
CA ILE A 67 -5.86 0.20 -7.78
C ILE A 67 -6.29 1.02 -9.00
N HIS A 68 -5.95 2.30 -9.01
CA HIS A 68 -6.18 3.17 -10.16
C HIS A 68 -4.84 3.54 -10.84
N TYR A 69 -3.90 4.12 -10.15
CA TYR A 69 -2.52 4.36 -10.58
C TYR A 69 -1.64 4.50 -9.34
N ILE A 70 -0.34 4.36 -9.50
CA ILE A 70 0.61 4.57 -8.39
C ILE A 70 1.73 5.51 -8.83
N GLY A 71 2.24 6.27 -7.89
CA GLY A 71 3.35 7.16 -8.10
C GLY A 71 4.72 6.48 -8.00
N GLU A 72 5.77 7.23 -8.23
CA GLU A 72 7.18 6.85 -8.02
C GLU A 72 7.74 5.77 -8.95
N MET A 73 6.95 5.15 -9.82
CA MET A 73 7.40 4.07 -10.72
C MET A 73 8.34 4.54 -11.83
N GLN A 74 8.33 5.84 -12.14
CA GLN A 74 9.23 6.45 -13.15
C GLN A 74 10.57 6.89 -12.55
N ARG A 75 10.76 6.76 -11.23
CA ARG A 75 11.97 7.20 -10.54
C ARG A 75 12.82 6.00 -10.11
N GLU A 76 13.95 5.78 -10.77
CA GLU A 76 14.87 4.65 -10.51
C GLU A 76 15.37 4.58 -9.05
N THR A 77 15.46 5.71 -8.36
CA THR A 77 15.90 5.77 -6.96
C THR A 77 14.78 5.48 -5.95
N SER A 78 13.52 5.34 -6.40
CA SER A 78 12.38 5.07 -5.53
C SER A 78 12.53 3.70 -4.85
N ILE A 79 12.28 3.67 -3.55
CA ILE A 79 12.22 2.43 -2.77
C ILE A 79 11.08 1.55 -3.26
N LEU A 80 9.93 2.16 -3.60
CA LEU A 80 8.75 1.43 -4.06
C LEU A 80 9.00 0.75 -5.41
N LYS A 81 9.62 1.47 -6.38
CA LYS A 81 10.02 0.88 -7.65
C LYS A 81 10.99 -0.30 -7.44
N LYS A 82 12.04 -0.09 -6.64
CA LYS A 82 13.00 -1.15 -6.32
C LYS A 82 12.36 -2.37 -5.66
N LEU A 83 11.37 -2.15 -4.79
CA LEU A 83 10.61 -3.24 -4.17
C LEU A 83 9.83 -4.02 -5.22
N PHE A 84 9.08 -3.34 -6.11
CA PHE A 84 8.34 -4.02 -7.18
C PHE A 84 9.29 -4.75 -8.13
N ASP A 85 10.39 -4.14 -8.54
CA ASP A 85 11.38 -4.79 -9.38
C ASP A 85 11.96 -6.05 -8.69
N TYR A 86 12.22 -5.97 -7.40
CA TYR A 86 12.72 -7.11 -6.63
C TYR A 86 11.71 -8.24 -6.52
N ILE A 87 10.46 -7.96 -6.12
CA ILE A 87 9.43 -8.99 -5.90
C ILE A 87 8.80 -9.53 -7.18
N THR A 88 9.19 -9.02 -8.35
CA THR A 88 8.68 -9.46 -9.66
C THR A 88 9.78 -9.84 -10.65
N ASP A 89 11.06 -9.87 -10.21
CA ASP A 89 12.23 -10.02 -11.09
C ASP A 89 12.24 -9.01 -12.25
N GLY A 90 11.75 -7.78 -12.02
CA GLY A 90 11.62 -6.72 -13.02
C GLY A 90 10.64 -7.04 -14.15
N LYS A 91 9.81 -8.08 -14.01
CA LYS A 91 8.84 -8.49 -15.03
C LYS A 91 7.59 -7.65 -15.08
N LEU A 92 7.22 -7.03 -13.95
CA LEU A 92 6.12 -6.07 -13.91
C LEU A 92 6.53 -4.77 -14.60
N LYS A 93 5.84 -4.41 -15.67
CA LYS A 93 6.10 -3.19 -16.42
C LYS A 93 5.04 -2.14 -16.13
N TRP A 94 5.44 -0.89 -16.18
CA TRP A 94 4.61 0.26 -15.83
C TRP A 94 4.49 1.22 -17.00
N ALA A 95 3.26 1.59 -17.36
CA ALA A 95 2.97 2.66 -18.28
C ALA A 95 2.99 4.00 -17.53
N ASP A 96 3.67 5.01 -18.08
CA ASP A 96 3.59 6.40 -17.63
C ASP A 96 2.23 6.98 -18.04
N MET A 97 1.52 7.64 -17.14
CA MET A 97 0.25 8.30 -17.44
C MET A 97 0.39 9.64 -18.16
N GLY A 98 1.62 10.09 -18.43
CA GLY A 98 1.91 11.35 -19.10
C GLY A 98 2.08 12.52 -18.14
N ASP A 99 2.05 13.74 -18.70
CA ASP A 99 2.36 14.96 -17.95
C ASP A 99 1.27 15.35 -16.95
N VAL A 100 0.01 15.04 -17.23
CA VAL A 100 -1.13 15.25 -16.34
C VAL A 100 -1.49 13.89 -15.74
N TYR A 101 -1.19 13.72 -14.43
CA TYR A 101 -1.47 12.46 -13.75
C TYR A 101 -2.83 12.44 -13.06
N ASP A 102 -3.42 13.62 -12.83
CA ASP A 102 -4.75 13.75 -12.25
C ASP A 102 -5.44 15.01 -12.76
N ARG A 103 -6.78 15.00 -12.85
CA ARG A 103 -7.60 16.13 -13.25
C ARG A 103 -8.78 16.27 -12.31
N ILE A 104 -8.82 17.37 -11.58
CA ILE A 104 -9.90 17.70 -10.67
C ILE A 104 -10.91 18.57 -11.41
N VAL A 105 -12.19 18.21 -11.33
CA VAL A 105 -13.28 18.93 -11.97
C VAL A 105 -14.21 19.50 -10.90
N ILE A 106 -14.38 20.82 -10.89
CA ILE A 106 -15.31 21.52 -9.98
C ILE A 106 -16.21 22.40 -10.84
N GLY A 107 -17.48 22.00 -10.95
CA GLY A 107 -18.38 22.60 -11.93
C GLY A 107 -17.84 22.40 -13.34
N ASP A 108 -17.68 23.46 -14.12
CA ASP A 108 -17.13 23.45 -15.47
C ASP A 108 -15.62 23.70 -15.54
N THR A 109 -14.99 23.90 -14.39
CA THR A 109 -13.55 24.21 -14.34
C THR A 109 -12.73 22.95 -14.07
N HIS A 110 -11.64 22.84 -14.83
CA HIS A 110 -10.68 21.73 -14.75
C HIS A 110 -9.35 22.20 -14.14
N TYR A 111 -8.83 21.45 -13.19
CA TYR A 111 -7.56 21.69 -12.52
C TYR A 111 -6.64 20.50 -12.73
N ASP A 112 -5.66 20.62 -13.60
CA ASP A 112 -4.71 19.56 -13.94
C ASP A 112 -3.55 19.52 -12.95
N PHE A 113 -3.27 18.32 -12.41
CA PHE A 113 -2.07 18.05 -11.62
C PHE A 113 -0.98 17.54 -12.54
N LYS A 114 0.07 18.35 -12.72
CA LYS A 114 1.20 18.04 -13.60
C LYS A 114 2.35 17.41 -12.84
N LYS A 115 2.95 16.37 -13.43
CA LYS A 115 4.14 15.73 -12.87
C LYS A 115 5.32 16.68 -12.77
N GLY A 116 6.10 16.51 -11.70
CA GLY A 116 7.21 17.38 -11.35
C GLY A 116 6.78 18.53 -10.44
N VAL A 117 7.43 18.65 -9.30
CA VAL A 117 7.11 19.66 -8.26
C VAL A 117 7.08 21.08 -8.83
N GLY A 118 8.03 21.42 -9.71
CA GLY A 118 8.06 22.72 -10.38
C GLY A 118 6.85 22.95 -11.27
N ASN A 119 6.48 21.95 -12.08
CA ASN A 119 5.33 22.03 -12.99
C ASN A 119 4.02 22.07 -12.20
N PHE A 120 3.89 21.27 -11.12
CA PHE A 120 2.74 21.33 -10.23
C PHE A 120 2.54 22.74 -9.66
N LYS A 121 3.60 23.34 -9.06
CA LYS A 121 3.52 24.71 -8.53
C LYS A 121 3.14 25.72 -9.61
N LYS A 122 3.84 25.69 -10.76
CA LYS A 122 3.56 26.60 -11.88
C LYS A 122 2.10 26.49 -12.34
N GLN A 123 1.57 25.27 -12.43
CA GLN A 123 0.19 25.06 -12.86
C GLN A 123 -0.82 25.53 -11.82
N MET A 124 -0.58 25.28 -10.52
CA MET A 124 -1.46 25.77 -9.45
C MET A 124 -1.45 27.30 -9.34
N ILE A 125 -0.28 27.94 -9.47
CA ILE A 125 -0.17 29.41 -9.49
C ILE A 125 -0.90 29.99 -10.71
N ALA A 126 -0.86 29.34 -11.87
CA ALA A 126 -1.62 29.79 -13.03
C ALA A 126 -3.15 29.75 -12.82
N TYR A 127 -3.65 28.80 -12.02
CA TYR A 127 -5.06 28.77 -11.64
C TYR A 127 -5.42 29.73 -10.50
N PHE A 128 -4.49 29.98 -9.59
CA PHE A 128 -4.69 30.78 -8.37
C PHE A 128 -3.52 31.78 -8.18
N PRO A 129 -3.41 32.83 -9.02
CA PRO A 129 -2.25 33.73 -8.98
C PRO A 129 -2.07 34.47 -7.66
N GLU A 130 -3.16 34.81 -6.98
CA GLU A 130 -3.12 35.48 -5.67
C GLU A 130 -2.66 34.55 -4.52
N GLU A 131 -2.56 33.25 -4.76
CA GLU A 131 -2.27 32.22 -3.78
C GLU A 131 -0.83 31.66 -3.89
N GLU A 132 0.05 32.31 -4.64
CA GLU A 132 1.41 31.84 -4.91
C GLU A 132 2.15 31.45 -3.61
N LYS A 133 2.09 32.32 -2.60
CA LYS A 133 2.73 32.08 -1.30
C LYS A 133 2.17 30.83 -0.59
N ALA A 134 0.85 30.68 -0.61
CA ALA A 134 0.18 29.51 -0.01
C ALA A 134 0.57 28.22 -0.71
N ILE A 135 0.64 28.22 -2.06
CA ILE A 135 1.04 27.07 -2.88
C ILE A 135 2.50 26.68 -2.58
N HIS A 136 3.41 27.65 -2.50
CA HIS A 136 4.79 27.37 -2.13
C HIS A 136 4.91 26.75 -0.73
N SER A 137 4.24 27.35 0.26
CA SER A 137 4.23 26.90 1.64
C SER A 137 3.62 25.50 1.76
N TYR A 138 2.55 25.21 1.02
CA TYR A 138 1.92 23.89 0.98
C TYR A 138 2.93 22.82 0.52
N VAL A 139 3.60 23.04 -0.60
CA VAL A 139 4.59 22.07 -1.11
C VAL A 139 5.74 21.86 -0.12
N GLU A 140 6.23 22.91 0.53
CA GLU A 140 7.26 22.78 1.57
C GLU A 140 6.77 21.95 2.76
N LEU A 141 5.52 22.15 3.21
CA LEU A 141 4.94 21.37 4.31
C LEU A 141 4.78 19.91 3.93
N ILE A 142 4.40 19.58 2.69
CA ILE A 142 4.37 18.20 2.18
C ILE A 142 5.74 17.53 2.37
N PHE A 143 6.82 18.16 1.92
CA PHE A 143 8.17 17.59 2.06
C PHE A 143 8.60 17.46 3.53
N LYS A 144 8.30 18.46 4.36
CA LYS A 144 8.60 18.41 5.81
C LYS A 144 7.86 17.27 6.49
N ALA A 145 6.55 17.11 6.24
CA ALA A 145 5.74 16.05 6.82
C ALA A 145 6.27 14.65 6.43
N VAL A 146 6.53 14.43 5.14
CA VAL A 146 7.07 13.14 4.66
C VAL A 146 8.46 12.83 5.25
N LYS A 147 9.33 13.82 5.39
CA LYS A 147 10.62 13.64 6.05
C LYS A 147 10.47 13.16 7.50
N THR A 148 9.52 13.73 8.25
CA THR A 148 9.26 13.31 9.64
C THR A 148 8.59 11.96 9.72
N SER A 149 7.72 11.60 8.77
CA SER A 149 7.11 10.26 8.66
C SER A 149 8.18 9.18 8.53
N LYS A 150 9.20 9.40 7.70
CA LYS A 150 10.34 8.47 7.56
C LYS A 150 11.01 8.20 8.91
N ASN A 151 11.31 9.24 9.68
CA ASN A 151 11.94 9.10 10.99
C ASN A 151 11.04 8.35 11.99
N TYR A 152 9.73 8.61 11.95
CA TYR A 152 8.75 7.90 12.74
C TYR A 152 8.76 6.39 12.44
N TYR A 153 8.72 5.98 11.18
CA TYR A 153 8.75 4.56 10.80
C TYR A 153 10.09 3.90 11.16
N ILE A 154 11.22 4.59 10.98
CA ILE A 154 12.52 4.10 11.44
C ILE A 154 12.48 3.84 12.95
N SER A 155 11.88 4.74 13.75
CA SER A 155 11.74 4.56 15.20
C SER A 155 10.93 3.32 15.60
N LYS A 156 10.09 2.78 14.72
CA LYS A 156 9.34 1.55 14.93
C LYS A 156 10.12 0.29 14.55
N ALA A 157 11.14 0.44 13.70
CA ALA A 157 11.96 -0.68 13.22
C ALA A 157 13.22 -0.92 14.07
N ILE A 158 13.66 0.05 14.90
CA ILE A 158 14.80 -0.09 15.80
C ILE A 158 14.42 -0.88 17.06
N SER A 159 15.44 -1.49 17.71
CA SER A 159 15.23 -2.26 18.93
C SER A 159 14.59 -1.44 20.05
N THR A 160 13.92 -2.11 20.99
CA THR A 160 13.20 -1.48 22.12
C THR A 160 14.12 -0.56 22.94
N VAL A 161 15.38 -0.94 23.14
CA VAL A 161 16.36 -0.14 23.89
C VAL A 161 16.65 1.19 23.19
N TRP A 162 16.98 1.18 21.90
CA TRP A 162 17.22 2.39 21.12
C TRP A 162 15.94 3.24 20.96
N SER A 163 14.77 2.58 20.83
CA SER A 163 13.48 3.29 20.78
C SER A 163 13.16 3.99 22.11
N ALA A 164 13.54 3.43 23.24
CA ALA A 164 13.39 4.08 24.55
C ALA A 164 14.24 5.35 24.69
N LEU A 165 15.49 5.29 24.21
CA LEU A 165 16.45 6.41 24.29
C LEU A 165 16.14 7.55 23.30
N PHE A 166 15.89 7.21 22.05
CA PHE A 166 15.78 8.19 20.95
C PHE A 166 14.37 8.31 20.35
N GLY A 167 13.44 7.45 20.76
CA GLY A 167 12.12 7.37 20.15
C GLY A 167 11.31 8.65 20.20
N LYS A 168 11.38 9.41 21.31
CA LYS A 168 10.68 10.71 21.44
C LYS A 168 11.20 11.73 20.41
N ILE A 169 12.52 11.83 20.26
CA ILE A 169 13.17 12.77 19.31
C ILE A 169 12.76 12.44 17.86
N LEU A 170 12.66 11.16 17.53
CA LEU A 170 12.29 10.70 16.19
C LEU A 170 10.78 10.85 15.91
N LYS A 171 9.92 10.68 16.93
CA LYS A 171 8.46 10.66 16.78
C LYS A 171 7.81 12.05 16.89
N ASN A 172 8.28 12.89 17.82
CA ASN A 172 7.65 14.17 18.09
C ASN A 172 7.51 15.10 16.88
N PRO A 173 8.48 15.22 15.97
CA PRO A 173 8.30 16.03 14.77
C PRO A 173 7.17 15.52 13.86
N PHE A 174 6.94 14.19 13.82
CA PHE A 174 5.86 13.59 13.04
C PHE A 174 4.49 13.96 13.61
N TYR A 175 4.32 13.92 14.94
CA TYR A 175 3.04 14.23 15.58
C TYR A 175 2.56 15.66 15.32
N LYS A 176 3.47 16.60 15.05
CA LYS A 176 3.10 17.97 14.63
C LYS A 176 2.28 18.00 13.34
N PHE A 177 2.41 16.97 12.50
CA PHE A 177 1.67 16.86 11.23
C PHE A 177 0.57 15.80 11.30
N SER A 178 0.79 14.70 12.05
CA SER A 178 -0.20 13.62 12.14
C SER A 178 -1.42 13.98 12.98
N ASP A 179 -1.25 14.84 13.98
CA ASP A 179 -2.28 15.20 14.96
C ASP A 179 -3.10 16.43 14.54
N GLN A 180 -2.83 16.97 13.36
CA GLN A 180 -3.64 18.01 12.71
C GLN A 180 -4.38 17.43 11.51
N THR A 181 -5.61 17.89 11.31
CA THR A 181 -6.35 17.53 10.09
C THR A 181 -5.78 18.26 8.88
N THR A 182 -5.99 17.69 7.70
CA THR A 182 -5.58 18.31 6.43
C THR A 182 -6.20 19.70 6.27
N TYR A 183 -7.50 19.82 6.61
CA TYR A 183 -8.20 21.11 6.54
C TYR A 183 -7.63 22.15 7.50
N GLU A 184 -7.33 21.80 8.75
CA GLU A 184 -6.72 22.71 9.73
C GLU A 184 -5.36 23.25 9.25
N VAL A 185 -4.55 22.43 8.62
CA VAL A 185 -3.25 22.87 8.09
C VAL A 185 -3.42 23.79 6.88
N LEU A 186 -4.28 23.45 5.93
CA LEU A 186 -4.48 24.25 4.73
C LEU A 186 -5.17 25.59 5.05
N SER A 187 -6.14 25.61 5.96
CA SER A 187 -6.84 26.85 6.38
C SER A 187 -5.92 27.88 7.07
N LYS A 188 -4.73 27.45 7.53
CA LYS A 188 -3.69 28.36 8.03
C LYS A 188 -2.86 28.98 6.91
N LEU A 189 -2.88 28.39 5.70
CA LEU A 189 -2.13 28.87 4.54
C LEU A 189 -2.96 29.82 3.67
N THR A 190 -4.25 29.54 3.55
CA THR A 190 -5.18 30.27 2.68
C THR A 190 -6.61 30.22 3.19
N THR A 191 -7.39 31.23 2.87
CA THR A 191 -8.86 31.25 3.02
C THR A 191 -9.60 30.90 1.74
N ASN A 192 -8.88 30.61 0.66
CA ASN A 192 -9.48 30.24 -0.62
C ASN A 192 -9.98 28.79 -0.59
N GLU A 193 -11.27 28.62 -0.35
CA GLU A 193 -11.92 27.31 -0.25
C GLU A 193 -11.81 26.49 -1.54
N THR A 194 -11.76 27.14 -2.71
CA THR A 194 -11.57 26.41 -3.99
C THR A 194 -10.18 25.84 -4.09
N LEU A 195 -9.16 26.59 -3.73
CA LEU A 195 -7.79 26.07 -3.67
C LEU A 195 -7.67 24.92 -2.68
N ILE A 196 -8.27 25.04 -1.48
CA ILE A 196 -8.29 23.95 -0.49
C ILE A 196 -8.94 22.69 -1.07
N LYS A 197 -10.10 22.82 -1.73
CA LYS A 197 -10.78 21.69 -2.38
C LYS A 197 -9.93 21.03 -3.45
N VAL A 198 -9.30 21.84 -4.31
CA VAL A 198 -8.41 21.32 -5.37
C VAL A 198 -7.23 20.59 -4.76
N LEU A 199 -6.48 21.19 -3.82
CA LEU A 199 -5.30 20.58 -3.22
C LEU A 199 -5.61 19.31 -2.40
N THR A 200 -6.84 19.15 -1.93
CA THR A 200 -7.27 17.99 -1.12
C THR A 200 -8.07 16.96 -1.91
N ALA A 201 -8.27 17.13 -3.20
CA ALA A 201 -9.16 16.29 -4.00
C ALA A 201 -8.77 14.80 -4.05
N GLN A 202 -7.49 14.47 -3.84
CA GLN A 202 -7.00 13.09 -3.74
C GLN A 202 -7.37 12.38 -2.41
N TYR A 203 -8.26 12.95 -1.60
CA TYR A 203 -8.66 12.34 -0.31
C TYR A 203 -9.29 10.96 -0.48
N GLY A 204 -9.85 10.63 -1.64
CA GLY A 204 -10.37 9.31 -1.97
C GLY A 204 -9.32 8.20 -1.83
N ASP A 205 -8.04 8.49 -2.08
CA ASP A 205 -6.94 7.52 -2.02
C ASP A 205 -6.63 7.06 -0.59
N TYR A 206 -6.97 7.85 0.43
CA TYR A 206 -6.80 7.51 1.84
C TYR A 206 -8.12 7.47 2.63
N GLY A 207 -9.27 7.72 1.99
CA GLY A 207 -10.61 7.37 2.45
C GLY A 207 -11.28 8.32 3.42
N LEU A 208 -10.60 9.34 3.96
CA LEU A 208 -11.19 10.30 4.90
C LEU A 208 -11.19 11.73 4.33
N PRO A 209 -12.32 12.48 4.45
CA PRO A 209 -12.39 13.86 3.98
C PRO A 209 -11.40 14.76 4.74
N PRO A 210 -11.01 15.92 4.17
CA PRO A 210 -9.95 16.78 4.71
C PRO A 210 -10.10 17.21 6.17
N LYS A 211 -11.33 17.34 6.67
CA LYS A 211 -11.64 17.69 8.08
C LYS A 211 -11.46 16.52 9.06
N GLN A 212 -11.22 15.30 8.56
CA GLN A 212 -11.06 14.08 9.36
C GLN A 212 -9.75 13.37 9.09
N SER A 213 -9.09 13.66 7.97
CA SER A 213 -7.84 13.04 7.59
C SER A 213 -6.64 13.73 8.20
N SER A 214 -5.67 12.95 8.66
CA SER A 214 -4.38 13.46 9.12
C SER A 214 -3.61 14.12 7.97
N PHE A 215 -3.03 15.30 8.22
CA PHE A 215 -2.18 15.96 7.23
C PHE A 215 -0.94 15.15 6.86
N ALA A 216 -0.40 14.34 7.77
CA ALA A 216 0.73 13.47 7.46
C ALA A 216 0.36 12.39 6.43
N MET A 217 -0.87 11.84 6.48
CA MET A 217 -1.37 10.90 5.48
C MET A 217 -1.56 11.60 4.12
N HIS A 218 -2.25 12.74 4.11
CA HIS A 218 -2.41 13.56 2.92
C HIS A 218 -1.05 13.89 2.26
N ALA A 219 -0.09 14.35 3.05
CA ALA A 219 1.24 14.69 2.56
C ALA A 219 1.96 13.49 1.93
N SER A 220 1.79 12.30 2.50
CA SER A 220 2.38 11.07 1.96
C SER A 220 1.81 10.72 0.59
N VAL A 221 0.49 10.83 0.41
CA VAL A 221 -0.19 10.57 -0.85
C VAL A 221 0.19 11.61 -1.91
N VAL A 222 0.12 12.90 -1.58
CA VAL A 222 0.50 13.96 -2.53
C VAL A 222 1.96 13.84 -2.96
N ARG A 223 2.88 13.57 -2.01
CA ARG A 223 4.30 13.37 -2.35
C ARG A 223 4.52 12.17 -3.25
N HIS A 224 3.76 11.12 -3.05
CA HIS A 224 3.80 9.92 -3.88
C HIS A 224 3.56 10.22 -5.36
N TYR A 225 2.65 11.14 -5.66
CA TYR A 225 2.27 11.49 -7.03
C TYR A 225 3.03 12.68 -7.65
N PHE A 226 3.86 13.40 -6.92
CA PHE A 226 4.59 14.54 -7.51
C PHE A 226 5.49 14.16 -8.69
N ASP A 227 5.93 12.91 -8.77
CA ASP A 227 6.73 12.42 -9.88
C ASP A 227 5.87 11.79 -11.01
N GLY A 228 4.54 11.98 -10.96
CA GLY A 228 3.57 11.45 -11.90
C GLY A 228 2.95 10.13 -11.46
N GLY A 229 1.98 9.65 -12.24
CA GLY A 229 1.28 8.39 -12.07
C GLY A 229 1.74 7.33 -13.05
N SER A 230 1.65 6.07 -12.65
CA SER A 230 1.95 4.91 -13.49
C SER A 230 0.93 3.80 -13.27
N PHE A 231 0.65 3.03 -14.32
CA PHE A 231 -0.28 1.92 -14.26
C PHE A 231 0.37 0.62 -14.77
N PRO A 232 0.06 -0.56 -14.18
CA PRO A 232 0.64 -1.82 -14.63
C PRO A 232 0.23 -2.15 -16.07
N ILE A 233 1.19 -2.37 -16.96
CA ILE A 233 0.89 -2.78 -18.34
C ILE A 233 0.21 -4.15 -18.32
N GLY A 234 -1.02 -4.22 -18.84
CA GLY A 234 -1.87 -5.41 -18.81
C GLY A 234 -2.77 -5.53 -17.58
N GLY A 235 -2.94 -4.43 -16.83
CA GLY A 235 -3.86 -4.32 -15.69
C GLY A 235 -3.26 -4.76 -14.36
N SER A 236 -3.95 -4.46 -13.26
CA SER A 236 -3.47 -4.72 -11.89
C SER A 236 -3.24 -6.20 -11.61
N SER A 237 -3.93 -7.10 -12.31
CA SER A 237 -3.74 -8.55 -12.19
C SER A 237 -2.31 -9.01 -12.52
N GLN A 238 -1.53 -8.20 -13.26
CA GLN A 238 -0.13 -8.51 -13.57
C GLN A 238 0.76 -8.53 -12.33
N ILE A 239 0.37 -7.82 -11.27
CA ILE A 239 1.10 -7.84 -10.00
C ILE A 239 1.16 -9.26 -9.45
N VAL A 240 0.03 -9.93 -9.30
CA VAL A 240 -0.02 -11.32 -8.83
C VAL A 240 0.66 -12.25 -9.83
N LYS A 241 0.40 -12.10 -11.13
CA LYS A 241 0.95 -12.97 -12.19
C LYS A 241 2.48 -12.92 -12.25
N THR A 242 3.10 -11.81 -11.89
CA THR A 242 4.57 -11.68 -11.89
C THR A 242 5.20 -12.12 -10.56
N ILE A 243 4.46 -12.07 -9.46
CA ILE A 243 4.91 -12.54 -8.13
C ILE A 243 4.77 -14.07 -7.99
N ASP A 244 3.67 -14.65 -8.44
CA ASP A 244 3.37 -16.09 -8.29
C ASP A 244 4.51 -17.02 -8.74
N PRO A 245 5.18 -16.79 -9.90
CA PRO A 245 6.31 -17.62 -10.33
C PRO A 245 7.49 -17.61 -9.33
N ILE A 246 7.72 -16.52 -8.61
CA ILE A 246 8.80 -16.43 -7.63
C ILE A 246 8.50 -17.33 -6.44
N ILE A 247 7.28 -17.29 -5.93
CA ILE A 247 6.82 -18.13 -4.81
C ILE A 247 6.82 -19.60 -5.23
N THR A 248 6.29 -19.90 -6.43
CA THR A 248 6.20 -21.27 -6.95
C THR A 248 7.58 -21.88 -7.20
N LYS A 249 8.54 -21.12 -7.75
CA LYS A 249 9.91 -21.58 -7.99
C LYS A 249 10.64 -21.99 -6.71
N ALA A 250 10.34 -21.34 -5.58
CA ALA A 250 10.87 -21.70 -4.26
C ALA A 250 10.13 -22.88 -3.61
N GLY A 251 9.19 -23.53 -4.31
CA GLY A 251 8.37 -24.63 -3.77
C GLY A 251 7.18 -24.18 -2.94
N GLY A 252 6.88 -22.88 -2.94
CA GLY A 252 5.70 -22.31 -2.29
C GLY A 252 4.44 -22.37 -3.15
N THR A 253 3.31 -21.91 -2.61
CA THR A 253 2.01 -21.96 -3.28
C THR A 253 1.12 -20.80 -2.81
N ILE A 254 0.34 -20.23 -3.73
CA ILE A 254 -0.76 -19.31 -3.42
C ILE A 254 -2.08 -20.05 -3.59
N LEU A 255 -2.86 -20.13 -2.52
CA LEU A 255 -4.20 -20.71 -2.52
C LEU A 255 -5.26 -19.64 -2.37
N VAL A 256 -6.24 -19.62 -3.26
CA VAL A 256 -7.45 -18.81 -3.18
C VAL A 256 -8.65 -19.65 -2.73
N SER A 257 -9.72 -19.01 -2.27
CA SER A 257 -10.84 -19.67 -1.59
C SER A 257 -10.39 -20.52 -0.41
N ALA A 258 -9.33 -20.08 0.27
CA ALA A 258 -8.65 -20.75 1.36
C ALA A 258 -8.87 -19.95 2.66
N ASP A 259 -10.01 -20.21 3.31
CA ASP A 259 -10.43 -19.47 4.50
C ASP A 259 -9.81 -20.08 5.76
N VAL A 260 -8.92 -19.31 6.40
CA VAL A 260 -8.29 -19.69 7.67
C VAL A 260 -9.27 -19.41 8.81
N LYS A 261 -9.57 -20.44 9.59
CA LYS A 261 -10.42 -20.36 10.78
C LYS A 261 -9.68 -19.73 11.96
N ASN A 262 -8.50 -20.26 12.27
CA ASN A 262 -7.65 -19.78 13.37
C ASN A 262 -6.18 -20.17 13.17
N VAL A 263 -5.31 -19.48 13.90
CA VAL A 263 -3.91 -19.85 14.09
C VAL A 263 -3.83 -20.95 15.17
N ILE A 264 -3.00 -21.96 14.93
CA ILE A 264 -2.72 -23.03 15.92
C ILE A 264 -1.60 -22.51 16.82
N ILE A 265 -1.87 -22.47 18.12
CA ILE A 265 -0.93 -22.04 19.16
C ILE A 265 -0.62 -23.22 20.05
N GLU A 266 0.66 -23.55 20.17
CA GLU A 266 1.19 -24.58 21.06
C GLU A 266 2.30 -23.99 21.92
N ASN A 267 2.26 -24.19 23.23
CA ASN A 267 3.26 -23.66 24.16
C ASN A 267 3.56 -22.15 23.93
N ASN A 268 2.50 -21.34 23.75
CA ASN A 268 2.58 -19.90 23.47
C ASN A 268 3.29 -19.53 22.16
N THR A 269 3.38 -20.47 21.22
CA THR A 269 4.02 -20.29 19.90
C THR A 269 3.04 -20.62 18.78
N ALA A 270 2.98 -19.79 17.76
CA ALA A 270 2.20 -20.05 16.54
C ALA A 270 2.93 -21.12 15.71
N VAL A 271 2.32 -22.30 15.51
CA VAL A 271 2.92 -23.44 14.81
C VAL A 271 2.21 -23.82 13.53
N GLY A 272 1.08 -23.18 13.22
CA GLY A 272 0.31 -23.49 12.04
C GLY A 272 -1.00 -22.71 11.94
N VAL A 273 -1.85 -23.15 11.04
CA VAL A 273 -3.21 -22.64 10.84
C VAL A 273 -4.19 -23.79 10.67
N GLN A 274 -5.41 -23.59 11.13
CA GLN A 274 -6.55 -24.47 10.86
C GLN A 274 -7.48 -23.78 9.86
N MET A 275 -7.85 -24.51 8.82
CA MET A 275 -8.82 -24.08 7.83
C MET A 275 -10.24 -24.28 8.35
N THR A 276 -11.21 -23.63 7.71
CA THR A 276 -12.64 -23.77 8.08
C THR A 276 -13.20 -25.19 7.92
N ASP A 277 -12.60 -26.01 7.07
CA ASP A 277 -12.96 -27.42 6.88
C ASP A 277 -12.24 -28.39 7.84
N GLY A 278 -11.45 -27.85 8.79
CA GLY A 278 -10.69 -28.62 9.76
C GLY A 278 -9.28 -29.01 9.31
N THR A 279 -8.92 -28.85 8.06
CA THR A 279 -7.55 -29.14 7.56
C THR A 279 -6.54 -28.26 8.29
N GLN A 280 -5.37 -28.80 8.59
CA GLN A 280 -4.28 -28.09 9.26
C GLN A 280 -3.04 -28.02 8.38
N PHE A 281 -2.38 -26.87 8.39
CA PHE A 281 -1.06 -26.66 7.81
C PHE A 281 -0.12 -26.16 8.88
N HIS A 282 1.11 -26.68 8.90
CA HIS A 282 2.13 -26.32 9.88
C HIS A 282 3.25 -25.51 9.21
N ALA A 283 3.82 -24.56 9.96
CA ALA A 283 4.98 -23.78 9.55
C ALA A 283 5.76 -23.26 10.77
N LYS A 284 7.03 -22.95 10.55
CA LYS A 284 7.88 -22.32 11.57
C LYS A 284 7.45 -20.88 11.89
N ASN A 285 6.89 -20.19 10.89
CA ASN A 285 6.45 -18.81 11.02
C ASN A 285 5.04 -18.62 10.46
N ILE A 286 4.23 -17.83 11.15
CA ILE A 286 2.92 -17.41 10.68
C ILE A 286 2.91 -15.89 10.55
N VAL A 287 2.62 -15.39 9.35
CA VAL A 287 2.48 -13.96 9.05
C VAL A 287 1.02 -13.67 8.74
N SER A 288 0.39 -12.78 9.48
CA SER A 288 -0.98 -12.36 9.19
C SER A 288 -1.00 -11.02 8.47
N ASN A 289 -1.53 -11.00 7.26
CA ASN A 289 -1.88 -9.81 6.48
C ASN A 289 -3.41 -9.61 6.41
N ALA A 290 -4.17 -10.21 7.33
CA ALA A 290 -5.62 -10.12 7.42
C ALA A 290 -6.12 -8.86 8.15
N GLY A 291 -5.20 -7.95 8.52
CA GLY A 291 -5.47 -6.79 9.36
C GLY A 291 -5.44 -7.11 10.85
N ILE A 292 -5.05 -6.11 11.65
CA ILE A 292 -4.78 -6.27 13.09
C ILE A 292 -6.03 -6.74 13.86
N MET A 293 -7.19 -6.13 13.59
CA MET A 293 -8.44 -6.47 14.28
C MET A 293 -8.89 -7.91 13.95
N THR A 294 -8.78 -8.31 12.68
CA THR A 294 -9.11 -9.69 12.27
C THR A 294 -8.15 -10.68 12.91
N THR A 295 -6.87 -10.35 12.92
CA THR A 295 -5.84 -11.21 13.50
C THR A 295 -6.11 -11.48 14.99
N TYR A 296 -6.24 -10.42 15.78
CA TYR A 296 -6.37 -10.55 17.24
C TYR A 296 -7.77 -10.99 17.69
N ASN A 297 -8.84 -10.53 17.01
CA ASN A 297 -10.20 -10.82 17.47
C ASN A 297 -10.78 -12.12 16.88
N LYS A 298 -10.19 -12.67 15.80
CA LYS A 298 -10.77 -13.83 15.10
C LYS A 298 -9.79 -14.96 14.87
N LEU A 299 -8.53 -14.67 14.52
CA LEU A 299 -7.58 -15.71 14.11
C LEU A 299 -6.78 -16.26 15.28
N ILE A 300 -6.44 -15.45 16.27
CA ILE A 300 -5.76 -15.93 17.49
C ILE A 300 -6.81 -16.44 18.46
N PRO A 301 -6.73 -17.71 18.91
CA PRO A 301 -7.59 -18.23 19.96
C PRO A 301 -7.44 -17.40 21.25
N GLN A 302 -8.57 -17.14 21.91
CA GLN A 302 -8.61 -16.44 23.21
C GLN A 302 -8.31 -17.40 24.35
#